data_bacc667ad2a55f0af1954e0a45316a34
#
_entry.id   bacc667ad2a55f0af1954e0a45316a34
#
_cell.length_a   1.000
_cell.length_b   1.000
_cell.length_c   1.000
_cell.angle_alpha   90.00
_cell.angle_beta   90.00
_cell.angle_gamma   90.00
#
_symmetry.space_group_name_H-M   'P 1'
#
loop_
_entity.id
_entity.type
_entity.pdbx_description
1 polymer ?
#
loop_
_entity_poly.entity_id
_entity_poly.type
_entity_poly.pdbx_seq_one_letter_code
_entity_poly.pdbx_strand_id
1 'polypeptide(L)'
;YNMFPHELSGGMRQRVMIAMALSCNPKLIIADEPTTALDVTIQAQILDLLRNLKNKINSSIMLITHDLGVIAEMADYVVVMYAGRVVEKGTAEEIFANPAHPYTIGLMASKPVVGKKVDKLYSIPGKVPNPINMPDYCYFKDRCEMQVEKCCGEYPHMIQPVSYTHLRA
;
A
#
# COMPACT_ATOMS: atom_id res chain seq x y z
N TYR A 1 -15.48 5.68 30.94
CA TYR A 1 -15.18 7.12 30.72
C TYR A 1 -13.93 7.62 31.49
N ASN A 2 -13.43 6.84 32.48
CA ASN A 2 -12.34 7.29 33.36
C ASN A 2 -11.07 6.48 33.20
N MET A 3 -10.89 5.79 32.07
CA MET A 3 -9.67 5.00 31.81
C MET A 3 -8.62 5.87 31.10
N PHE A 4 -7.39 5.74 31.50
CA PHE A 4 -6.26 6.35 30.80
C PHE A 4 -5.84 5.54 29.57
N PRO A 5 -5.21 6.15 28.54
CA PRO A 5 -4.80 5.44 27.33
C PRO A 5 -3.92 4.21 27.55
N HIS A 6 -3.12 4.20 28.60
CA HIS A 6 -2.25 3.07 28.96
C HIS A 6 -2.99 1.86 29.56
N GLU A 7 -4.23 2.08 30.04
CA GLU A 7 -5.10 1.01 30.57
C GLU A 7 -5.89 0.32 29.45
N LEU A 8 -5.90 0.88 28.23
CA LEU A 8 -6.58 0.32 27.07
C LEU A 8 -5.69 -0.67 26.31
N SER A 9 -6.27 -1.78 25.87
CA SER A 9 -5.60 -2.68 24.93
C SER A 9 -5.32 -1.99 23.60
N GLY A 10 -4.40 -2.52 22.78
CA GLY A 10 -4.08 -1.98 21.45
C GLY A 10 -5.33 -1.79 20.57
N GLY A 11 -6.17 -2.80 20.49
CA GLY A 11 -7.42 -2.73 19.72
C GLY A 11 -8.44 -1.74 20.29
N MET A 12 -8.51 -1.56 21.61
CA MET A 12 -9.36 -0.53 22.23
C MET A 12 -8.86 0.87 21.89
N ARG A 13 -7.56 1.11 21.98
CA ARG A 13 -6.96 2.41 21.59
C ARG A 13 -7.25 2.71 20.12
N GLN A 14 -7.09 1.73 19.23
CA GLN A 14 -7.37 1.92 17.81
C GLN A 14 -8.85 2.30 17.56
N ARG A 15 -9.79 1.62 18.22
CA ARG A 15 -11.22 1.95 18.11
C ARG A 15 -11.53 3.36 18.63
N VAL A 16 -10.90 3.80 19.71
CA VAL A 16 -11.04 5.17 20.21
C VAL A 16 -10.50 6.18 19.21
N MET A 17 -9.33 5.94 18.61
CA MET A 17 -8.78 6.80 17.57
C MET A 17 -9.68 6.89 16.33
N ILE A 18 -10.27 5.78 15.89
CA ILE A 18 -11.25 5.77 14.80
C ILE A 18 -12.48 6.58 15.19
N ALA A 19 -13.03 6.41 16.40
CA ALA A 19 -14.17 7.16 16.86
C ALA A 19 -13.89 8.68 16.94
N MET A 20 -12.70 9.07 17.38
CA MET A 20 -12.24 10.46 17.36
C MET A 20 -12.17 11.02 15.93
N ALA A 21 -11.58 10.28 14.99
CA ALA A 21 -11.50 10.69 13.59
C ALA A 21 -12.89 10.89 12.95
N LEU A 22 -13.88 10.08 13.37
CA LEU A 22 -15.24 10.13 12.85
C LEU A 22 -16.11 11.23 13.48
N SER A 23 -15.72 11.76 14.61
CA SER A 23 -16.56 12.68 15.41
C SER A 23 -16.99 13.95 14.65
N CYS A 24 -16.20 14.37 13.65
CA CYS A 24 -16.47 15.56 12.83
C CYS A 24 -17.13 15.24 11.46
N ASN A 25 -17.63 14.02 11.27
CA ASN A 25 -18.22 13.58 10.00
C ASN A 25 -17.33 13.92 8.77
N PRO A 26 -16.09 13.46 8.71
CA PRO A 26 -15.15 13.83 7.67
C PRO A 26 -15.57 13.24 6.31
N LYS A 27 -15.25 13.92 5.22
CA LYS A 27 -15.41 13.40 3.86
C LYS A 27 -14.31 12.43 3.45
N LEU A 28 -13.14 12.51 4.10
CA LEU A 28 -11.97 11.65 3.87
C LEU A 28 -11.39 11.25 5.22
N ILE A 29 -11.16 9.96 5.38
CA ILE A 29 -10.43 9.35 6.50
C ILE A 29 -9.09 8.88 5.97
N ILE A 30 -7.99 9.29 6.60
CA ILE A 30 -6.64 8.79 6.32
C ILE A 30 -6.29 7.80 7.42
N ALA A 31 -6.13 6.55 7.05
CA ALA A 31 -5.74 5.46 7.93
C ALA A 31 -4.31 5.02 7.60
N ASP A 32 -3.36 5.53 8.37
CA ASP A 32 -1.94 5.24 8.20
C ASP A 32 -1.56 4.06 9.10
N GLU A 33 -1.21 2.93 8.47
CA GLU A 33 -0.86 1.67 9.12
C GLU A 33 -1.85 1.25 10.25
N PRO A 34 -3.18 1.22 9.98
CA PRO A 34 -4.18 1.13 11.04
C PRO A 34 -4.19 -0.21 11.80
N THR A 35 -3.48 -1.20 11.29
CA THR A 35 -3.40 -2.55 11.87
C THR A 35 -2.01 -2.91 12.39
N THR A 36 -1.04 -2.01 12.29
CA THR A 36 0.32 -2.24 12.77
C THR A 36 0.36 -2.49 14.28
N ALA A 37 1.14 -3.47 14.70
CA ALA A 37 1.29 -3.92 16.09
C ALA A 37 0.00 -4.49 16.73
N LEU A 38 -0.97 -4.90 15.94
CA LEU A 38 -2.15 -5.64 16.40
C LEU A 38 -2.00 -7.12 16.07
N ASP A 39 -2.57 -7.99 16.92
CA ASP A 39 -2.71 -9.41 16.59
C ASP A 39 -3.71 -9.62 15.44
N VAL A 40 -3.60 -10.74 14.74
CA VAL A 40 -4.36 -11.05 13.52
C VAL A 40 -5.87 -10.95 13.75
N THR A 41 -6.36 -11.35 14.91
CA THR A 41 -7.78 -11.32 15.24
C THR A 41 -8.29 -9.88 15.38
N ILE A 42 -7.55 -9.04 16.09
CA ILE A 42 -7.89 -7.63 16.27
C ILE A 42 -7.72 -6.87 14.94
N GLN A 43 -6.69 -7.20 14.16
CA GLN A 43 -6.52 -6.64 12.81
C GLN A 43 -7.77 -6.88 11.95
N ALA A 44 -8.27 -8.13 11.86
CA ALA A 44 -9.49 -8.44 11.13
C ALA A 44 -10.69 -7.63 11.61
N GLN A 45 -10.87 -7.49 12.94
CA GLN A 45 -11.95 -6.69 13.51
C GLN A 45 -11.87 -5.20 13.16
N ILE A 46 -10.67 -4.61 13.12
CA ILE A 46 -10.46 -3.21 12.71
C ILE A 46 -10.76 -3.02 11.23
N LEU A 47 -10.33 -3.96 10.37
CA LEU A 47 -10.63 -3.91 8.93
C LEU A 47 -12.12 -4.04 8.65
N ASP A 48 -12.82 -4.94 9.34
CA ASP A 48 -14.28 -5.06 9.28
C ASP A 48 -14.98 -3.79 9.74
N LEU A 49 -14.47 -3.16 10.81
CA LEU A 49 -15.01 -1.88 11.29
C LEU A 49 -14.86 -0.80 10.20
N LEU A 50 -13.68 -0.66 9.60
CA LEU A 50 -13.43 0.31 8.52
C LEU A 50 -14.30 0.06 7.30
N ARG A 51 -14.47 -1.22 6.90
CA ARG A 51 -15.36 -1.62 5.79
C ARG A 51 -16.82 -1.25 6.08
N ASN A 52 -17.31 -1.54 7.28
CA ASN A 52 -18.66 -1.19 7.69
C ASN A 52 -18.87 0.33 7.74
N LEU A 53 -17.85 1.08 8.15
CA LEU A 53 -17.87 2.53 8.15
C LEU A 53 -17.93 3.08 6.72
N LYS A 54 -17.12 2.59 5.78
CA LYS A 54 -17.17 2.96 4.35
C LYS A 54 -18.60 2.87 3.80
N ASN A 55 -19.34 1.82 4.18
CA ASN A 55 -20.70 1.58 3.70
C ASN A 55 -21.78 2.43 4.42
N LYS A 56 -21.52 2.88 5.66
CA LYS A 56 -22.49 3.61 6.47
C LYS A 56 -22.36 5.12 6.40
N ILE A 57 -21.16 5.61 6.23
CA ILE A 57 -20.85 7.03 6.16
C ILE A 57 -20.43 7.35 4.72
N ASN A 58 -20.93 8.46 4.19
CA ASN A 58 -20.57 8.92 2.84
C ASN A 58 -19.15 9.56 2.83
N SER A 59 -18.17 8.77 3.25
CA SER A 59 -16.75 9.17 3.37
C SER A 59 -15.85 8.24 2.58
N SER A 60 -14.80 8.79 1.99
CA SER A 60 -13.73 8.01 1.38
C SER A 60 -12.70 7.61 2.43
N ILE A 61 -12.08 6.45 2.27
CA ILE A 61 -10.97 5.99 3.12
C ILE A 61 -9.71 5.90 2.28
N MET A 62 -8.67 6.64 2.66
CA MET A 62 -7.32 6.48 2.15
C MET A 62 -6.55 5.61 3.12
N LEU A 63 -6.26 4.37 2.70
CA LEU A 63 -5.54 3.39 3.49
C LEU A 63 -4.07 3.38 3.07
N ILE A 64 -3.17 3.64 4.01
CA ILE A 64 -1.72 3.52 3.81
C ILE A 64 -1.28 2.26 4.54
N THR A 65 -0.73 1.29 3.80
CA THR A 65 -0.26 0.02 4.37
C THR A 65 0.73 -0.66 3.43
N HIS A 66 1.57 -1.52 4.00
CA HIS A 66 2.45 -2.42 3.26
C HIS A 66 1.84 -3.83 3.09
N ASP A 67 0.67 -4.10 3.68
CA ASP A 67 0.01 -5.39 3.57
C ASP A 67 -0.85 -5.47 2.30
N LEU A 68 -0.33 -6.16 1.30
CA LEU A 68 -1.03 -6.39 0.03
C LEU A 68 -2.33 -7.21 0.20
N GLY A 69 -2.48 -8.01 1.27
CA GLY A 69 -3.71 -8.75 1.57
C GLY A 69 -4.83 -7.80 1.96
N VAL A 70 -4.50 -6.85 2.82
CA VAL A 70 -5.44 -5.78 3.24
C VAL A 70 -5.85 -4.93 2.03
N ILE A 71 -4.89 -4.56 1.16
CA ILE A 71 -5.19 -3.79 -0.05
C ILE A 71 -6.12 -4.57 -0.98
N ALA A 72 -5.82 -5.85 -1.25
CA ALA A 72 -6.63 -6.69 -2.13
C ALA A 72 -8.09 -6.85 -1.64
N GLU A 73 -8.29 -6.82 -0.33
CA GLU A 73 -9.60 -6.99 0.30
C GLU A 73 -10.43 -5.70 0.39
N MET A 74 -9.77 -4.55 0.53
CA MET A 74 -10.44 -3.30 0.90
C MET A 74 -10.39 -2.20 -0.16
N ALA A 75 -9.37 -2.19 -1.04
CA ALA A 75 -9.14 -1.09 -1.94
C ALA A 75 -9.96 -1.21 -3.24
N ASP A 76 -10.57 -0.11 -3.66
CA ASP A 76 -11.14 0.01 -5.00
C ASP A 76 -10.06 0.48 -5.99
N TYR A 77 -9.16 1.34 -5.53
CA TYR A 77 -8.09 1.96 -6.31
C TYR A 77 -6.78 1.92 -5.53
N VAL A 78 -5.70 1.59 -6.21
CA VAL A 78 -4.37 1.42 -5.59
C VAL A 78 -3.37 2.40 -6.20
N VAL A 79 -2.54 2.96 -5.33
CA VAL A 79 -1.40 3.80 -5.69
C VAL A 79 -0.15 3.16 -5.11
N VAL A 80 0.73 2.66 -5.97
CA VAL A 80 2.00 2.04 -5.57
C VAL A 80 3.07 3.12 -5.54
N MET A 81 3.77 3.22 -4.42
CA MET A 81 4.84 4.20 -4.21
C MET A 81 6.18 3.51 -3.98
N TYR A 82 7.24 4.09 -4.52
CA TYR A 82 8.61 3.68 -4.28
C TYR A 82 9.50 4.90 -4.07
N ALA A 83 10.29 4.90 -3.01
CA ALA A 83 11.20 6.00 -2.67
C ALA A 83 10.55 7.40 -2.77
N GLY A 84 9.32 7.55 -2.27
CA GLY A 84 8.58 8.83 -2.26
C GLY A 84 7.91 9.20 -3.57
N ARG A 85 7.99 8.38 -4.62
CA ARG A 85 7.35 8.63 -5.92
C ARG A 85 6.27 7.58 -6.21
N VAL A 86 5.19 8.02 -6.85
CA VAL A 86 4.19 7.11 -7.40
C VAL A 86 4.79 6.42 -8.62
N VAL A 87 4.84 5.10 -8.62
CA VAL A 87 5.39 4.30 -9.72
C VAL A 87 4.30 3.64 -10.55
N GLU A 88 3.18 3.29 -9.94
CA GLU A 88 2.04 2.69 -10.62
C GLU A 88 0.74 3.06 -9.90
N LYS A 89 -0.37 3.17 -10.63
CA LYS A 89 -1.70 3.37 -10.06
C LYS A 89 -2.77 2.81 -10.98
N GLY A 90 -3.83 2.27 -10.41
CA GLY A 90 -4.94 1.67 -11.14
C GLY A 90 -5.99 1.12 -10.19
N THR A 91 -7.02 0.49 -10.72
CA THR A 91 -7.97 -0.26 -9.89
C THR A 91 -7.26 -1.40 -9.18
N ALA A 92 -7.78 -1.86 -8.04
CA ALA A 92 -7.20 -3.00 -7.34
C ALA A 92 -7.13 -4.23 -8.26
N GLU A 93 -8.18 -4.49 -9.03
CA GLU A 93 -8.23 -5.60 -9.97
C GLU A 93 -7.09 -5.54 -11.00
N GLU A 94 -6.85 -4.38 -11.61
CA GLU A 94 -5.78 -4.20 -12.59
C GLU A 94 -4.40 -4.39 -11.98
N ILE A 95 -4.12 -3.76 -10.85
CA ILE A 95 -2.82 -3.84 -10.15
C ILE A 95 -2.51 -5.26 -9.71
N PHE A 96 -3.51 -6.03 -9.26
CA PHE A 96 -3.29 -7.42 -8.81
C PHE A 96 -3.27 -8.43 -9.95
N ALA A 97 -4.06 -8.22 -11.02
CA ALA A 97 -4.11 -9.13 -12.16
C ALA A 97 -2.97 -8.90 -13.15
N ASN A 98 -2.63 -7.64 -13.43
CA ASN A 98 -1.67 -7.26 -14.47
C ASN A 98 -0.75 -6.12 -14.02
N PRO A 99 0.07 -6.32 -12.97
CA PRO A 99 1.05 -5.32 -12.56
C PRO A 99 2.03 -5.03 -13.70
N ALA A 100 2.26 -3.77 -14.01
CA ALA A 100 3.09 -3.36 -15.13
C ALA A 100 4.48 -2.86 -14.70
N HIS A 101 4.57 -2.13 -13.58
CA HIS A 101 5.85 -1.63 -13.11
C HIS A 101 6.69 -2.76 -12.46
N PRO A 102 8.00 -2.89 -12.77
CA PRO A 102 8.86 -3.95 -12.24
C PRO A 102 8.88 -4.05 -10.72
N TYR A 103 8.76 -2.92 -10.01
CA TYR A 103 8.63 -2.92 -8.55
C TYR A 103 7.34 -3.58 -8.08
N THR A 104 6.20 -3.27 -8.72
CA THR A 104 4.90 -3.87 -8.38
C THR A 104 4.92 -5.38 -8.66
N ILE A 105 5.49 -5.79 -9.80
CA ILE A 105 5.69 -7.22 -10.14
C ILE A 105 6.50 -7.91 -9.05
N GLY A 106 7.62 -7.30 -8.63
CA GLY A 106 8.47 -7.81 -7.56
C GLY A 106 7.76 -7.91 -6.22
N LEU A 107 6.93 -6.91 -5.86
CA LEU A 107 6.11 -6.95 -4.65
C LEU A 107 5.12 -8.13 -4.67
N MET A 108 4.43 -8.34 -5.80
CA MET A 108 3.49 -9.46 -5.95
C MET A 108 4.21 -10.81 -5.88
N ALA A 109 5.37 -10.93 -6.51
CA ALA A 109 6.20 -12.14 -6.48
C ALA A 109 6.78 -12.46 -5.08
N SER A 110 6.93 -11.45 -4.22
CA SER A 110 7.44 -11.61 -2.85
C SER A 110 6.41 -12.22 -1.88
N LYS A 111 5.14 -12.34 -2.29
CA LYS A 111 4.10 -12.94 -1.45
C LYS A 111 4.16 -14.46 -1.44
N PRO A 112 4.02 -15.09 -0.25
CA PRO A 112 3.78 -16.52 -0.19
C PRO A 112 2.40 -16.85 -0.79
N VAL A 113 2.37 -17.77 -1.75
CA VAL A 113 1.12 -18.31 -2.30
C VAL A 113 0.69 -19.48 -1.43
N VAL A 114 -0.52 -19.39 -0.87
CA VAL A 114 -1.10 -20.47 -0.06
C VAL A 114 -1.18 -21.75 -0.90
N GLY A 115 -0.62 -22.86 -0.38
CA GLY A 115 -0.62 -24.16 -1.06
C GLY A 115 0.59 -24.46 -1.94
N LYS A 116 1.47 -23.50 -2.21
CA LYS A 116 2.78 -23.76 -2.87
C LYS A 116 3.89 -23.77 -1.81
N LYS A 117 4.54 -24.93 -1.63
CA LYS A 117 5.84 -24.99 -0.92
C LYS A 117 6.90 -24.35 -1.83
N VAL A 118 7.42 -23.22 -1.44
CA VAL A 118 8.54 -22.54 -2.09
C VAL A 118 9.70 -22.55 -1.11
N ASP A 119 10.84 -23.09 -1.49
CA ASP A 119 12.02 -23.17 -0.62
C ASP A 119 12.56 -21.78 -0.25
N LYS A 120 12.35 -20.78 -1.11
CA LYS A 120 12.74 -19.39 -0.88
C LYS A 120 11.75 -18.44 -1.55
N LEU A 121 11.22 -17.50 -0.80
CA LEU A 121 10.43 -16.40 -1.37
C LEU A 121 11.31 -15.49 -2.22
N TYR A 122 10.74 -14.98 -3.32
CA TYR A 122 11.40 -13.95 -4.11
C TYR A 122 11.63 -12.70 -3.25
N SER A 123 12.80 -12.12 -3.36
CA SER A 123 13.14 -10.86 -2.71
C SER A 123 13.73 -9.92 -3.75
N ILE A 124 13.19 -8.73 -3.87
CA ILE A 124 13.71 -7.70 -4.78
C ILE A 124 15.16 -7.39 -4.40
N PRO A 125 16.14 -7.58 -5.32
CA PRO A 125 17.56 -7.39 -5.00
C PRO A 125 17.89 -5.94 -4.68
N GLY A 126 19.08 -5.71 -4.10
CA GLY A 126 19.62 -4.40 -3.82
C GLY A 126 18.96 -3.67 -2.63
N LYS A 127 19.33 -2.41 -2.45
CA LYS A 127 18.84 -1.55 -1.36
C LYS A 127 17.99 -0.42 -1.89
N VAL A 128 17.04 0.05 -1.09
CA VAL A 128 16.27 1.27 -1.38
C VAL A 128 17.25 2.45 -1.38
N PRO A 129 17.18 3.37 -2.37
CA PRO A 129 18.06 4.52 -2.42
C PRO A 129 17.85 5.42 -1.20
N ASN A 130 18.94 6.11 -0.80
CA ASN A 130 18.85 7.11 0.25
C ASN A 130 18.02 8.29 -0.26
N PRO A 131 17.00 8.79 0.47
CA PRO A 131 16.16 9.90 0.03
C PRO A 131 16.87 11.26 -0.04
N ILE A 132 18.15 11.33 0.34
CA ILE A 132 18.94 12.57 0.30
C ILE A 132 19.61 12.69 -1.07
N ASN A 133 19.46 13.86 -1.72
CA ASN A 133 20.04 14.16 -3.03
C ASN A 133 19.68 13.11 -4.10
N MET A 134 18.38 12.81 -4.21
CA MET A 134 17.90 11.85 -5.20
C MET A 134 18.24 12.30 -6.62
N PRO A 135 18.71 11.37 -7.47
CA PRO A 135 19.05 11.66 -8.87
C PRO A 135 17.80 11.95 -9.71
N ASP A 136 17.99 12.58 -10.87
CA ASP A 136 16.92 12.87 -11.84
C ASP A 136 16.57 11.68 -12.77
N TYR A 137 16.90 10.47 -12.38
CA TYR A 137 16.57 9.27 -13.13
C TYR A 137 15.66 8.32 -12.32
N CYS A 138 15.24 7.20 -12.92
CA CYS A 138 14.36 6.21 -12.30
C CYS A 138 14.96 5.68 -10.98
N TYR A 139 14.27 5.91 -9.85
CA TYR A 139 14.75 5.51 -8.52
C TYR A 139 14.80 3.98 -8.32
N PHE A 140 14.07 3.22 -9.12
CA PHE A 140 14.09 1.76 -9.07
C PHE A 140 15.17 1.13 -9.98
N LYS A 141 15.84 1.92 -10.81
CA LYS A 141 16.80 1.48 -11.82
C LYS A 141 17.78 0.42 -11.32
N ASP A 142 18.49 0.69 -10.21
CA ASP A 142 19.56 -0.17 -9.69
C ASP A 142 19.05 -1.52 -9.13
N ARG A 143 17.74 -1.68 -9.03
CA ARG A 143 17.04 -2.89 -8.56
C ARG A 143 16.16 -3.51 -9.64
N CYS A 144 16.13 -2.90 -10.82
CA CYS A 144 15.25 -3.29 -11.91
C CYS A 144 15.91 -4.33 -12.82
N GLU A 145 15.33 -5.51 -12.91
CA GLU A 145 15.78 -6.56 -13.85
C GLU A 145 15.45 -6.22 -15.31
N MET A 146 14.53 -5.25 -15.53
CA MET A 146 14.13 -4.76 -16.87
C MET A 146 14.80 -3.43 -17.23
N GLN A 147 15.95 -3.12 -16.64
CA GLN A 147 16.66 -1.87 -16.88
C GLN A 147 17.05 -1.72 -18.35
N VAL A 148 16.80 -0.53 -18.90
CA VAL A 148 17.22 -0.11 -20.25
C VAL A 148 18.01 1.19 -20.19
N GLU A 149 18.71 1.59 -21.25
CA GLU A 149 19.51 2.84 -21.30
C GLU A 149 18.71 4.07 -20.95
N LYS A 150 17.44 4.15 -21.35
CA LYS A 150 16.54 5.26 -21.01
C LYS A 150 16.32 5.44 -19.52
N CYS A 151 16.51 4.41 -18.70
CA CYS A 151 16.40 4.52 -17.24
C CYS A 151 17.53 5.36 -16.60
N CYS A 152 18.57 5.71 -17.35
CA CYS A 152 19.69 6.55 -16.91
C CYS A 152 19.50 8.03 -17.27
N GLY A 153 18.43 8.36 -17.99
CA GLY A 153 18.10 9.71 -18.41
C GLY A 153 17.24 10.47 -17.40
N GLU A 154 16.38 11.35 -17.90
CA GLU A 154 15.42 12.08 -17.09
C GLU A 154 14.45 11.16 -16.37
N TYR A 155 13.96 11.58 -15.18
CA TYR A 155 12.99 10.81 -14.41
C TYR A 155 11.73 10.53 -15.26
N PRO A 156 11.32 9.26 -15.44
CA PRO A 156 10.27 8.92 -16.40
C PRO A 156 8.92 9.53 -16.03
N HIS A 157 8.23 10.04 -17.03
CA HIS A 157 6.86 10.53 -16.89
C HIS A 157 5.88 9.38 -16.71
N MET A 158 4.73 9.70 -16.08
CA MET A 158 3.63 8.75 -15.98
C MET A 158 3.02 8.56 -17.36
N ILE A 159 2.98 7.32 -17.84
CA ILE A 159 2.30 6.95 -19.08
C ILE A 159 1.08 6.07 -18.76
N GLN A 160 0.10 6.08 -19.65
CA GLN A 160 -1.02 5.16 -19.60
C GLN A 160 -0.75 4.03 -20.61
N PRO A 161 -0.40 2.82 -20.17
CA PRO A 161 -0.33 1.68 -21.07
C PRO A 161 -1.71 1.36 -21.66
N VAL A 162 -1.75 0.55 -22.70
CA VAL A 162 -2.96 0.22 -23.48
C VAL A 162 -4.07 -0.44 -22.64
N SER A 163 -3.76 -0.92 -21.44
CA SER A 163 -4.71 -1.27 -20.40
C SER A 163 -4.71 -0.18 -19.32
N TYR A 164 -5.80 0.06 -18.69
CA TYR A 164 -6.21 1.18 -17.84
C TYR A 164 -5.28 1.58 -16.66
N THR A 165 -4.16 0.92 -16.41
CA THR A 165 -3.16 1.29 -15.39
C THR A 165 -2.27 2.45 -15.83
N HIS A 166 -1.92 3.34 -14.91
CA HIS A 166 -0.92 4.38 -15.13
C HIS A 166 0.38 3.95 -14.47
N LEU A 167 1.47 3.85 -15.26
CA LEU A 167 2.80 3.52 -14.76
C LEU A 167 3.82 4.58 -15.17
N ARG A 168 4.95 4.60 -14.47
CA ARG A 168 6.13 5.34 -14.88
C ARG A 168 7.10 4.40 -15.58
N ALA A 169 7.33 4.63 -16.86
CA ALA A 169 8.22 3.85 -17.70
C ALA A 169 9.51 4.60 -17.99
#